data_a419ba67f00a470eb6c9303fc091ca90
#
_entry.id   a419ba67f00a470eb6c9303fc091ca90
#
_cell.length_a   1.000
_cell.length_b   1.000
_cell.length_c   1.000
_cell.angle_alpha   90.00
_cell.angle_beta   90.00
_cell.angle_gamma   90.00
#
_symmetry.space_group_name_H-M   'P 1'
#
loop_
_entity.id
_entity.type
_entity.pdbx_description
1 polymer ?
#
loop_
_entity_poly.entity_id
_entity_poly.type
_entity_poly.pdbx_seq_one_letter_code
_entity_poly.pdbx_strand_id
1 'polypeptide(L)'
;MGKKDKNKSPKIDIDDMAYRPCVGVIVLNAQDMVWIGRRAGAKTVNDPTGDGRWWQMPQGGIDRGEAPRAAALRELEEETGIDAGKVEIIAESSTWYRYDLPGDLMGKKWGGRYRGQEQKWFVLRFAGADSDVNITPEPPHEIEFDAWRWAHADELLDLIVPFKRQVYEGVLEEFADLFAKR
;
A
#
# COMPACT_ATOMS: atom_id res chain seq x y z
N MET A 1 29.71 12.52 45.83
CA MET A 1 28.44 11.85 45.44
C MET A 1 28.19 12.14 43.95
N GLY A 2 28.61 11.20 43.11
CA GLY A 2 28.46 11.34 41.65
C GLY A 2 27.06 10.95 41.21
N LYS A 3 26.38 11.86 40.51
CA LYS A 3 25.14 11.58 39.82
C LYS A 3 25.46 10.66 38.64
N LYS A 4 24.92 9.42 38.67
CA LYS A 4 24.91 8.49 37.56
C LYS A 4 24.08 9.10 36.44
N ASP A 5 24.71 9.38 35.29
CA ASP A 5 24.03 9.68 34.06
C ASP A 5 23.16 8.50 33.65
N LYS A 6 21.84 8.75 33.61
CA LYS A 6 20.85 7.78 33.19
C LYS A 6 20.98 7.57 31.68
N ASN A 7 21.38 6.37 31.33
CA ASN A 7 21.04 5.58 30.17
C ASN A 7 20.30 6.33 29.04
N LYS A 8 21.04 7.01 28.18
CA LYS A 8 20.55 7.34 26.83
C LYS A 8 20.67 6.07 26.00
N SER A 9 19.54 5.45 25.69
CA SER A 9 19.48 4.44 24.64
C SER A 9 20.19 4.99 23.40
N PRO A 10 21.04 4.21 22.71
CA PRO A 10 21.70 4.69 21.50
C PRO A 10 20.65 5.21 20.52
N LYS A 11 20.81 6.43 20.05
CA LYS A 11 20.01 6.93 18.92
C LYS A 11 20.40 6.08 17.73
N ILE A 12 19.48 5.24 17.29
CA ILE A 12 19.62 4.51 16.03
C ILE A 12 19.63 5.58 14.93
N ASP A 13 20.68 5.59 14.11
CA ASP A 13 20.73 6.47 12.95
C ASP A 13 19.67 5.96 11.96
N ILE A 14 18.87 6.88 11.43
CA ILE A 14 17.80 6.55 10.48
C ILE A 14 18.38 5.87 9.24
N ASP A 15 19.59 6.25 8.84
CA ASP A 15 20.26 5.68 7.67
C ASP A 15 20.68 4.22 7.86
N ASP A 16 20.79 3.75 9.10
CA ASP A 16 21.07 2.35 9.45
C ASP A 16 19.81 1.49 9.55
N MET A 17 18.61 2.08 9.49
CA MET A 17 17.34 1.35 9.60
C MET A 17 16.96 0.68 8.28
N ALA A 18 16.51 -0.59 8.37
CA ALA A 18 16.00 -1.33 7.23
C ALA A 18 14.65 -0.79 6.73
N TYR A 19 14.34 -1.08 5.46
CA TYR A 19 12.99 -0.98 4.92
C TYR A 19 12.21 -2.26 5.17
N ARG A 20 10.89 -2.12 5.43
CA ARG A 20 10.00 -3.28 5.54
C ARG A 20 9.67 -3.79 4.14
N PRO A 21 9.95 -5.07 3.82
CA PRO A 21 9.55 -5.65 2.55
C PRO A 21 8.04 -5.75 2.44
N CYS A 22 7.49 -5.23 1.35
CA CYS A 22 6.05 -5.17 1.10
C CYS A 22 5.75 -5.43 -0.38
N VAL A 23 4.48 -5.63 -0.67
CA VAL A 23 3.94 -5.66 -2.02
C VAL A 23 2.91 -4.56 -2.19
N GLY A 24 2.77 -4.08 -3.42
CA GLY A 24 1.65 -3.26 -3.86
C GLY A 24 0.95 -3.95 -5.03
N VAL A 25 -0.36 -3.76 -5.14
CA VAL A 25 -1.20 -4.44 -6.12
C VAL A 25 -2.02 -3.42 -6.91
N ILE A 26 -1.85 -3.41 -8.23
CA ILE A 26 -2.69 -2.68 -9.16
C ILE A 26 -3.71 -3.65 -9.73
N VAL A 27 -4.98 -3.47 -9.41
CA VAL A 27 -6.06 -4.29 -9.97
C VAL A 27 -6.75 -3.50 -11.07
N LEU A 28 -6.76 -4.07 -12.30
CA LEU A 28 -7.40 -3.47 -13.46
C LEU A 28 -8.68 -4.21 -13.81
N ASN A 29 -9.77 -3.50 -14.00
CA ASN A 29 -10.99 -4.07 -14.59
C ASN A 29 -10.91 -4.18 -16.13
N ALA A 30 -11.98 -4.63 -16.77
CA ALA A 30 -12.05 -4.78 -18.22
C ALA A 30 -11.94 -3.45 -19.00
N GLN A 31 -12.10 -2.32 -18.33
CA GLN A 31 -11.97 -0.96 -18.89
C GLN A 31 -10.62 -0.31 -18.55
N ASP A 32 -9.64 -1.08 -18.07
CA ASP A 32 -8.32 -0.62 -17.62
C ASP A 32 -8.36 0.46 -16.51
N MET A 33 -9.46 0.49 -15.74
CA MET A 33 -9.56 1.34 -14.56
C MET A 33 -8.98 0.63 -13.34
N VAL A 34 -8.41 1.40 -12.44
CA VAL A 34 -7.70 0.92 -11.24
C VAL A 34 -8.66 0.81 -10.06
N TRP A 35 -8.62 -0.30 -9.34
CA TRP A 35 -9.30 -0.45 -8.06
C TRP A 35 -8.60 0.37 -6.99
N ILE A 36 -9.35 1.21 -6.27
CA ILE A 36 -8.85 1.94 -5.11
C ILE A 36 -9.80 1.82 -3.93
N GLY A 37 -9.22 1.71 -2.73
CA GLY A 37 -9.94 1.67 -1.46
C GLY A 37 -9.66 2.92 -0.63
N ARG A 38 -10.70 3.42 0.06
CA ARG A 38 -10.60 4.50 1.03
C ARG A 38 -10.20 3.94 2.39
N ARG A 39 -9.10 4.45 2.95
CA ARG A 39 -8.57 4.02 4.24
C ARG A 39 -9.60 4.15 5.36
N ALA A 40 -9.89 3.05 6.05
CA ALA A 40 -10.76 3.06 7.23
C ALA A 40 -10.09 3.79 8.42
N GLY A 41 -10.86 4.60 9.15
CA GLY A 41 -10.42 5.23 10.40
C GLY A 41 -9.35 6.32 10.31
N ALA A 42 -8.77 6.56 9.14
CA ALA A 42 -7.71 7.55 8.96
C ALA A 42 -8.28 8.95 8.65
N LYS A 43 -8.69 9.68 9.69
CA LYS A 43 -8.91 11.14 9.55
C LYS A 43 -7.55 11.82 9.57
N THR A 44 -7.12 12.39 8.44
CA THR A 44 -5.90 13.20 8.38
C THR A 44 -6.23 14.68 8.35
N VAL A 45 -5.51 15.44 9.16
CA VAL A 45 -5.44 16.90 9.07
C VAL A 45 -4.72 17.21 7.76
N ASN A 46 -5.31 17.96 6.84
CA ASN A 46 -4.81 18.30 5.49
C ASN A 46 -5.13 17.29 4.37
N ASP A 47 -6.33 16.76 4.38
CA ASP A 47 -6.81 15.97 3.25
C ASP A 47 -7.35 16.88 2.13
N PRO A 48 -6.75 16.83 0.91
CA PRO A 48 -7.22 17.65 -0.22
C PRO A 48 -8.58 17.18 -0.78
N THR A 49 -9.03 15.99 -0.46
CA THR A 49 -10.32 15.45 -0.89
C THR A 49 -11.48 15.98 -0.04
N GLY A 50 -11.18 16.54 1.15
CA GLY A 50 -12.16 17.17 2.05
C GLY A 50 -12.98 16.20 2.90
N ASP A 51 -12.88 14.90 2.71
CA ASP A 51 -13.56 13.88 3.53
C ASP A 51 -12.66 13.24 4.60
N GLY A 52 -11.43 13.75 4.76
CA GLY A 52 -10.51 13.40 5.84
C GLY A 52 -9.88 12.01 5.68
N ARG A 53 -9.93 11.41 4.49
CA ARG A 53 -9.48 10.05 4.25
C ARG A 53 -8.75 9.92 2.94
N TRP A 54 -7.67 9.13 2.96
CA TRP A 54 -6.86 8.85 1.79
C TRP A 54 -7.31 7.59 1.08
N TRP A 55 -7.19 7.60 -0.25
CA TRP A 55 -7.42 6.45 -1.09
C TRP A 55 -6.10 5.82 -1.49
N GLN A 56 -6.07 4.51 -1.62
CA GLN A 56 -4.88 3.79 -2.03
C GLN A 56 -5.21 2.48 -2.75
N MET A 57 -4.24 1.96 -3.47
CA MET A 57 -4.27 0.60 -4.00
C MET A 57 -3.97 -0.41 -2.88
N PRO A 58 -4.40 -1.69 -2.99
CA PRO A 58 -4.07 -2.74 -2.02
C PRO A 58 -2.57 -2.91 -1.85
N GLN A 59 -2.14 -3.14 -0.61
CA GLN A 59 -0.72 -3.30 -0.28
C GLN A 59 -0.52 -3.90 1.11
N GLY A 60 0.51 -4.72 1.26
CA GLY A 60 0.85 -5.24 2.59
C GLY A 60 2.23 -5.83 2.71
N GLY A 61 2.53 -6.39 3.86
CA GLY A 61 3.84 -6.95 4.17
C GLY A 61 4.07 -8.32 3.54
N ILE A 62 5.32 -8.60 3.22
CA ILE A 62 5.76 -9.93 2.83
C ILE A 62 6.14 -10.69 4.10
N ASP A 63 5.57 -11.86 4.30
CA ASP A 63 5.89 -12.72 5.44
C ASP A 63 7.25 -13.39 5.26
N ARG A 64 7.82 -13.86 6.39
CA ARG A 64 9.12 -14.51 6.36
C ARG A 64 9.10 -15.78 5.50
N GLY A 65 9.88 -15.76 4.41
CA GLY A 65 9.98 -16.89 3.48
C GLY A 65 8.86 -16.91 2.42
N GLU A 66 7.97 -15.92 2.43
CA GLU A 66 6.93 -15.76 1.41
C GLU A 66 7.51 -15.15 0.13
N ALA A 67 7.10 -15.67 -1.02
CA ALA A 67 7.45 -15.06 -2.30
C ALA A 67 6.60 -13.79 -2.53
N PRO A 68 7.17 -12.69 -3.08
CA PRO A 68 6.43 -11.45 -3.31
C PRO A 68 5.13 -11.63 -4.11
N ARG A 69 5.13 -12.53 -5.10
CA ARG A 69 3.95 -12.86 -5.91
C ARG A 69 2.83 -13.51 -5.10
N ALA A 70 3.18 -14.38 -4.16
CA ALA A 70 2.22 -14.99 -3.23
C ALA A 70 1.66 -13.97 -2.25
N ALA A 71 2.53 -13.10 -1.70
CA ALA A 71 2.12 -12.01 -0.84
C ALA A 71 1.13 -11.07 -1.53
N ALA A 72 1.34 -10.74 -2.82
CA ALA A 72 0.44 -9.87 -3.57
C ALA A 72 -0.98 -10.46 -3.69
N LEU A 73 -1.11 -11.76 -3.95
CA LEU A 73 -2.40 -12.44 -4.03
C LEU A 73 -3.08 -12.55 -2.66
N ARG A 74 -2.31 -12.85 -1.60
CA ARG A 74 -2.83 -12.92 -0.22
C ARG A 74 -3.33 -11.56 0.26
N GLU A 75 -2.54 -10.51 0.11
CA GLU A 75 -2.93 -9.14 0.51
C GLU A 75 -4.14 -8.64 -0.29
N LEU A 76 -4.22 -8.96 -1.58
CA LEU A 76 -5.41 -8.67 -2.39
C LEU A 76 -6.66 -9.30 -1.78
N GLU A 77 -6.62 -10.59 -1.47
CA GLU A 77 -7.76 -11.32 -0.91
C GLU A 77 -8.12 -10.80 0.48
N GLU A 78 -7.13 -10.59 1.36
CA GLU A 78 -7.33 -10.08 2.73
C GLU A 78 -7.96 -8.68 2.75
N GLU A 79 -7.53 -7.77 1.88
CA GLU A 79 -7.98 -6.38 1.87
C GLU A 79 -9.25 -6.14 1.02
N THR A 80 -9.48 -6.95 -0.01
CA THR A 80 -10.55 -6.70 -1.01
C THR A 80 -11.55 -7.83 -1.16
N GLY A 81 -11.28 -9.00 -0.59
CA GLY A 81 -12.10 -10.21 -0.79
C GLY A 81 -12.00 -10.82 -2.18
N ILE A 82 -11.20 -10.25 -3.09
CA ILE A 82 -11.04 -10.78 -4.44
C ILE A 82 -10.20 -12.06 -4.39
N ASP A 83 -10.83 -13.17 -4.77
CA ASP A 83 -10.19 -14.49 -4.86
C ASP A 83 -9.12 -14.54 -5.96
N ALA A 84 -7.99 -15.21 -5.67
CA ALA A 84 -6.87 -15.33 -6.61
C ALA A 84 -7.26 -16.00 -7.94
N GLY A 85 -8.29 -16.84 -7.98
CA GLY A 85 -8.82 -17.45 -9.20
C GLY A 85 -9.55 -16.46 -10.12
N LYS A 86 -9.84 -15.26 -9.67
CA LYS A 86 -10.50 -14.19 -10.44
C LYS A 86 -9.54 -13.13 -10.98
N VAL A 87 -8.25 -13.31 -10.78
CA VAL A 87 -7.21 -12.39 -11.25
C VAL A 87 -6.11 -13.13 -12.00
N GLU A 88 -5.52 -12.42 -12.95
CA GLU A 88 -4.31 -12.84 -13.66
C GLU A 88 -3.22 -11.78 -13.41
N ILE A 89 -2.04 -12.21 -12.97
CA ILE A 89 -0.89 -11.30 -12.88
C ILE A 89 -0.33 -11.08 -14.27
N ILE A 90 -0.50 -9.88 -14.79
CA ILE A 90 -0.09 -9.51 -16.15
C ILE A 90 1.24 -8.76 -16.21
N ALA A 91 1.69 -8.17 -15.11
CA ALA A 91 2.98 -7.50 -15.02
C ALA A 91 3.49 -7.46 -13.58
N GLU A 92 4.81 -7.28 -13.42
CA GLU A 92 5.45 -6.95 -12.15
C GLU A 92 6.50 -5.86 -12.35
N SER A 93 6.73 -5.04 -11.32
CA SER A 93 7.68 -3.94 -11.41
C SER A 93 9.12 -4.45 -11.60
N SER A 94 9.89 -3.76 -12.43
CA SER A 94 11.30 -4.08 -12.67
C SER A 94 12.16 -3.87 -11.42
N THR A 95 11.76 -2.93 -10.57
CA THR A 95 12.49 -2.53 -9.36
C THR A 95 11.62 -2.57 -8.11
N TRP A 96 12.26 -2.36 -6.94
CA TRP A 96 11.61 -2.11 -5.67
C TRP A 96 11.48 -0.62 -5.45
N TYR A 97 10.26 -0.14 -5.16
CA TYR A 97 9.96 1.24 -4.85
C TYR A 97 10.02 1.48 -3.35
N ARG A 98 10.65 2.58 -2.92
CA ARG A 98 10.87 2.89 -1.50
C ARG A 98 10.24 4.22 -1.11
N TYR A 99 9.74 4.28 0.11
CA TYR A 99 9.41 5.52 0.77
C TYR A 99 9.83 5.47 2.23
N ASP A 100 10.18 6.63 2.79
CA ASP A 100 10.43 6.80 4.22
C ASP A 100 9.15 7.19 4.94
N LEU A 101 8.97 6.72 6.17
CA LEU A 101 7.92 7.19 7.04
C LEU A 101 8.18 8.65 7.44
N PRO A 102 7.14 9.51 7.53
CA PRO A 102 7.26 10.79 8.20
C PRO A 102 7.79 10.64 9.62
N GLY A 103 8.56 11.63 10.09
CA GLY A 103 9.23 11.57 11.39
C GLY A 103 8.32 11.34 12.60
N ASP A 104 7.06 11.79 12.53
CA ASP A 104 6.04 11.57 13.55
C ASP A 104 5.49 10.13 13.60
N LEU A 105 5.63 9.37 12.51
CA LEU A 105 5.27 7.95 12.40
C LEU A 105 6.47 7.03 12.62
N MET A 106 7.68 7.55 12.44
CA MET A 106 8.92 6.82 12.67
C MET A 106 9.05 6.45 14.15
N GLY A 107 9.43 5.22 14.44
CA GLY A 107 9.51 4.70 15.82
C GLY A 107 8.16 4.22 16.42
N LYS A 108 7.03 4.52 15.80
CA LYS A 108 5.69 4.09 16.24
C LYS A 108 5.16 2.93 15.42
N LYS A 109 5.28 3.02 14.10
CA LYS A 109 4.86 1.96 13.18
C LYS A 109 5.79 0.75 13.28
N TRP A 110 5.21 -0.46 13.20
CA TRP A 110 5.92 -1.75 13.17
C TRP A 110 6.94 -1.94 14.30
N GLY A 111 6.64 -1.39 15.49
CA GLY A 111 7.53 -1.44 16.66
C GLY A 111 8.83 -0.65 16.50
N GLY A 112 8.86 0.34 15.61
CA GLY A 112 10.03 1.20 15.39
C GLY A 112 11.21 0.53 14.69
N ARG A 113 11.00 -0.62 14.04
CA ARG A 113 12.07 -1.42 13.43
C ARG A 113 12.46 -0.97 12.02
N TYR A 114 11.59 -0.23 11.33
CA TYR A 114 11.77 0.13 9.93
C TYR A 114 11.67 1.63 9.73
N ARG A 115 12.50 2.16 8.82
CA ARG A 115 12.43 3.57 8.41
C ARG A 115 11.29 3.86 7.44
N GLY A 116 10.83 2.84 6.70
CA GLY A 116 9.81 2.93 5.68
C GLY A 116 9.49 1.57 5.09
N GLN A 117 8.99 1.56 3.87
CA GLN A 117 8.72 0.33 3.11
C GLN A 117 9.51 0.32 1.81
N GLU A 118 9.92 -0.89 1.38
CA GLU A 118 10.29 -1.18 -0.01
C GLU A 118 9.24 -2.12 -0.60
N GLN A 119 8.70 -1.75 -1.75
CA GLN A 119 7.52 -2.37 -2.34
C GLN A 119 7.83 -2.95 -3.72
N LYS A 120 7.50 -4.23 -3.91
CA LYS A 120 7.41 -4.86 -5.23
C LYS A 120 5.98 -4.77 -5.70
N TRP A 121 5.76 -4.25 -6.92
CA TRP A 121 4.42 -4.00 -7.44
C TRP A 121 4.02 -5.02 -8.48
N PHE A 122 2.74 -5.41 -8.47
CA PHE A 122 2.14 -6.35 -9.39
C PHE A 122 0.89 -5.74 -10.03
N VAL A 123 0.73 -5.94 -11.34
CA VAL A 123 -0.50 -5.56 -12.06
C VAL A 123 -1.32 -6.81 -12.33
N LEU A 124 -2.56 -6.79 -11.90
CA LEU A 124 -3.49 -7.90 -11.98
C LEU A 124 -4.70 -7.50 -12.82
N ARG A 125 -5.05 -8.35 -13.78
CA ARG A 125 -6.31 -8.25 -14.54
C ARG A 125 -7.41 -8.95 -13.75
N PHE A 126 -8.47 -8.22 -13.40
CA PHE A 126 -9.64 -8.77 -12.74
C PHE A 126 -10.67 -9.22 -13.77
N ALA A 127 -11.07 -10.49 -13.69
CA ALA A 127 -12.06 -11.11 -14.56
C ALA A 127 -13.41 -11.38 -13.85
N GLY A 128 -13.54 -10.93 -12.59
CA GLY A 128 -14.77 -11.07 -11.82
C GLY A 128 -15.75 -9.90 -12.02
N ALA A 129 -16.76 -9.86 -11.18
CA ALA A 129 -17.74 -8.78 -11.09
C ALA A 129 -17.54 -7.95 -9.81
N ASP A 130 -18.10 -6.74 -9.75
CA ASP A 130 -18.04 -5.87 -8.55
C ASP A 130 -18.60 -6.55 -7.29
N SER A 131 -19.55 -7.49 -7.46
CA SER A 131 -20.09 -8.30 -6.37
C SER A 131 -19.09 -9.28 -5.74
N ASP A 132 -17.96 -9.52 -6.38
CA ASP A 132 -16.88 -10.35 -5.86
C ASP A 132 -15.94 -9.57 -4.91
N VAL A 133 -16.09 -8.24 -4.85
CA VAL A 133 -15.33 -7.38 -3.93
C VAL A 133 -16.02 -7.36 -2.57
N ASN A 134 -15.27 -7.71 -1.52
CA ASN A 134 -15.73 -7.64 -0.14
C ASN A 134 -14.65 -7.00 0.74
N ILE A 135 -14.85 -5.73 1.09
CA ILE A 135 -13.94 -4.97 1.97
C ILE A 135 -14.27 -5.11 3.46
N THR A 136 -15.15 -6.06 3.81
CA THR A 136 -15.52 -6.37 5.20
C THR A 136 -15.05 -7.80 5.51
N PRO A 137 -13.75 -7.99 5.77
CA PRO A 137 -13.20 -9.32 6.00
C PRO A 137 -13.76 -9.92 7.30
N GLU A 138 -13.80 -11.27 7.34
CA GLU A 138 -14.10 -11.98 8.59
C GLU A 138 -12.92 -11.88 9.56
N PRO A 139 -13.18 -11.81 10.89
CA PRO A 139 -12.12 -11.86 11.88
C PRO A 139 -11.21 -13.11 11.68
N PRO A 140 -9.88 -13.00 11.93
CA PRO A 140 -9.18 -11.92 12.66
C PRO A 140 -8.67 -10.76 11.78
N HIS A 141 -9.02 -10.71 10.49
CA HIS A 141 -8.53 -9.65 9.61
C HIS A 141 -9.15 -8.29 9.97
N GLU A 142 -8.34 -7.25 9.93
CA GLU A 142 -8.80 -5.89 10.18
C GLU A 142 -9.39 -5.27 8.91
N ILE A 143 -10.38 -4.39 9.09
CA ILE A 143 -10.95 -3.62 7.99
C ILE A 143 -9.94 -2.55 7.55
N GLU A 144 -9.35 -2.73 6.38
CA GLU A 144 -8.40 -1.75 5.81
C GLU A 144 -9.12 -0.60 5.10
N PHE A 145 -10.25 -0.88 4.44
CA PHE A 145 -11.01 0.06 3.64
C PHE A 145 -12.47 0.13 4.09
N ASP A 146 -13.06 1.33 4.04
CA ASP A 146 -14.48 1.56 4.35
C ASP A 146 -15.32 1.97 3.12
N ALA A 147 -14.66 2.16 1.97
CA ALA A 147 -15.27 2.33 0.66
C ALA A 147 -14.27 1.92 -0.42
N TRP A 148 -14.76 1.62 -1.61
CA TRP A 148 -13.91 1.34 -2.77
C TRP A 148 -14.58 1.82 -4.06
N ARG A 149 -13.80 2.02 -5.11
CA ARG A 149 -14.27 2.34 -6.45
C ARG A 149 -13.22 2.02 -7.52
N TRP A 150 -13.65 1.99 -8.76
CA TRP A 150 -12.75 2.07 -9.91
C TRP A 150 -12.39 3.53 -10.18
N ALA A 151 -11.15 3.80 -10.52
CA ALA A 151 -10.63 5.14 -10.79
C ALA A 151 -9.74 5.16 -12.04
N HIS A 152 -9.62 6.30 -12.69
CA HIS A 152 -8.55 6.50 -13.66
C HIS A 152 -7.20 6.63 -12.92
N ALA A 153 -6.14 6.09 -13.53
CA ALA A 153 -4.81 6.09 -12.91
C ALA A 153 -4.29 7.50 -12.58
N ASP A 154 -4.63 8.50 -13.39
CA ASP A 154 -4.24 9.90 -13.17
C ASP A 154 -4.88 10.56 -11.93
N GLU A 155 -5.99 10.01 -11.41
CA GLU A 155 -6.61 10.48 -10.17
C GLU A 155 -5.79 10.10 -8.92
N LEU A 156 -5.01 9.01 -8.99
CA LEU A 156 -4.40 8.41 -7.81
C LEU A 156 -3.38 9.31 -7.12
N LEU A 157 -2.66 10.14 -7.88
CA LEU A 157 -1.65 11.04 -7.33
C LEU A 157 -2.22 12.14 -6.44
N ASP A 158 -3.48 12.51 -6.66
CA ASP A 158 -4.17 13.49 -5.83
C ASP A 158 -4.89 12.86 -4.63
N LEU A 159 -5.08 11.54 -4.66
CA LEU A 159 -5.82 10.78 -3.66
C LEU A 159 -4.93 10.08 -2.64
N ILE A 160 -3.66 9.83 -2.97
CA ILE A 160 -2.72 9.14 -2.09
C ILE A 160 -2.12 10.07 -1.04
N VAL A 161 -1.81 9.52 0.13
CA VAL A 161 -1.10 10.24 1.19
C VAL A 161 0.26 10.75 0.68
N PRO A 162 0.63 12.02 0.97
CA PRO A 162 1.78 12.69 0.33
C PRO A 162 3.10 11.95 0.38
N PHE A 163 3.43 11.27 1.49
CA PHE A 163 4.72 10.57 1.62
C PHE A 163 4.84 9.30 0.76
N LYS A 164 3.74 8.82 0.17
CA LYS A 164 3.75 7.71 -0.81
C LYS A 164 3.69 8.18 -2.26
N ARG A 165 3.51 9.49 -2.50
CA ARG A 165 3.27 10.04 -3.84
C ARG A 165 4.38 9.65 -4.81
N GLN A 166 5.65 9.73 -4.42
CA GLN A 166 6.79 9.41 -5.28
C GLN A 166 6.78 7.93 -5.73
N VAL A 167 6.36 7.01 -4.86
CA VAL A 167 6.19 5.59 -5.22
C VAL A 167 5.11 5.45 -6.27
N TYR A 168 3.97 6.09 -6.07
CA TYR A 168 2.84 6.03 -7.02
C TYR A 168 3.21 6.65 -8.37
N GLU A 169 3.92 7.78 -8.41
CA GLU A 169 4.44 8.38 -9.65
C GLU A 169 5.28 7.38 -10.44
N GLY A 170 6.28 6.75 -9.80
CA GLY A 170 7.14 5.79 -10.46
C GLY A 170 6.41 4.53 -10.95
N VAL A 171 5.50 4.00 -10.13
CA VAL A 171 4.72 2.80 -10.48
C VAL A 171 3.74 3.09 -11.62
N LEU A 172 3.03 4.23 -11.58
CA LEU A 172 2.10 4.60 -12.64
C LEU A 172 2.82 4.93 -13.95
N GLU A 173 4.02 5.48 -13.90
CA GLU A 173 4.86 5.70 -15.08
C GLU A 173 5.33 4.37 -15.68
N GLU A 174 5.81 3.42 -14.86
CA GLU A 174 6.29 2.11 -15.32
C GLU A 174 5.20 1.33 -16.06
N PHE A 175 3.96 1.42 -15.60
CA PHE A 175 2.83 0.67 -16.17
C PHE A 175 1.86 1.52 -17.01
N ALA A 176 2.28 2.70 -17.46
CA ALA A 176 1.40 3.68 -18.14
C ALA A 176 0.61 3.11 -19.34
N ASP A 177 1.20 2.16 -20.06
CA ASP A 177 0.58 1.55 -21.25
C ASP A 177 -0.59 0.60 -20.91
N LEU A 178 -0.74 0.22 -19.63
CA LEU A 178 -1.79 -0.70 -19.17
C LEU A 178 -3.05 0.00 -18.68
N PHE A 179 -3.01 1.33 -18.51
CA PHE A 179 -4.15 2.08 -17.96
C PHE A 179 -5.07 2.64 -19.04
N ALA A 180 -6.36 2.83 -18.67
CA ALA A 180 -7.32 3.53 -19.50
C ALA A 180 -6.82 4.95 -19.82
N LYS A 181 -6.88 5.31 -21.11
CA LYS A 181 -6.62 6.67 -21.56
C LYS A 181 -7.93 7.47 -21.48
N ARG A 182 -7.87 8.68 -20.92
CA ARG A 182 -8.99 9.64 -20.99
C ARG A 182 -9.17 10.20 -22.40
#